data_afdbd65195aeef1e2d2468e4d8bad606
#
_entry.id   afdbd65195aeef1e2d2468e4d8bad606
#
_cell.length_a   1.000
_cell.length_b   1.000
_cell.length_c   1.000
_cell.angle_alpha   90.00
_cell.angle_beta   90.00
_cell.angle_gamma   90.00
#
_symmetry.space_group_name_H-M   'P 1'
#
loop_
_entity.id
_entity.type
_entity.pdbx_description
1 polymer ?
#
loop_
_entity_poly.entity_id
_entity_poly.type
_entity_poly.pdbx_seq_one_letter_code
_entity_poly.pdbx_strand_id
1 'polypeptide(L)' 'MNPASVLKLMSAKAKFEKNHPKFISFLAHVFSRPIKEGTVIEFIVTRPGEEPISANIKVQQSDLELLSELKELTKQKNL' A
#
# COMPACT_ATOMS: atom_id res chain seq x y z
N MET A 1 16.65 -12.22 -3.52
CA MET A 1 16.56 -11.96 -2.07
C MET A 1 16.81 -13.27 -1.33
N ASN A 2 17.66 -13.25 -0.32
CA ASN A 2 17.98 -14.49 0.39
C ASN A 2 16.88 -14.84 1.40
N PRO A 3 16.82 -16.11 1.86
CA PRO A 3 15.75 -16.54 2.77
C PRO A 3 15.66 -15.75 4.07
N ALA A 4 16.80 -15.33 4.62
CA ALA A 4 16.81 -14.56 5.86
C ALA A 4 16.14 -13.20 5.67
N SER A 5 16.36 -12.55 4.53
CA SER A 5 15.72 -11.27 4.23
C SER A 5 14.21 -11.41 4.04
N VAL A 6 13.80 -12.52 3.43
CA VAL A 6 12.37 -12.80 3.24
C VAL A 6 11.68 -12.99 4.59
N LEU A 7 12.32 -13.74 5.49
CA LEU A 7 11.76 -13.98 6.82
C LEU A 7 11.64 -12.69 7.63
N LYS A 8 12.65 -11.82 7.53
CA LYS A 8 12.59 -10.52 8.19
C LYS A 8 11.44 -9.68 7.67
N LEU A 9 11.24 -9.68 6.36
CA LEU A 9 10.18 -8.93 5.73
C LEU A 9 8.80 -9.43 6.18
N MET A 10 8.63 -10.75 6.22
CA MET A 10 7.37 -11.35 6.66
C MET A 10 7.08 -11.04 8.12
N SER A 11 8.11 -11.07 8.95
CA SER A 11 7.98 -10.73 10.37
C SER A 11 7.59 -9.26 10.55
N ALA A 12 8.21 -8.37 9.78
CA ALA A 12 7.88 -6.95 9.83
C ALA A 12 6.46 -6.70 9.38
N LYS A 13 6.02 -7.38 8.33
CA LYS A 13 4.64 -7.28 7.83
C LYS A 13 3.65 -7.71 8.91
N ALA A 14 3.89 -8.84 9.55
CA ALA A 14 3.01 -9.35 10.61
C ALA A 14 2.92 -8.37 11.78
N LYS A 15 4.06 -7.81 12.18
CA LYS A 15 4.11 -6.84 13.26
C LYS A 15 3.34 -5.56 12.89
N PHE A 16 3.51 -5.10 11.68
CA PHE A 16 2.80 -3.93 11.18
C PHE A 16 1.29 -4.15 11.21
N GLU A 17 0.85 -5.29 10.72
CA GLU A 17 -0.58 -5.62 10.69
C GLU A 17 -1.16 -5.71 12.09
N LYS A 18 -0.41 -6.27 13.01
CA LYS A 18 -0.84 -6.37 14.40
C LYS A 18 -0.97 -5.00 15.06
N ASN A 19 -0.04 -4.10 14.75
CA ASN A 19 -0.03 -2.77 15.33
C ASN A 19 -1.06 -1.85 14.69
N HIS A 20 -1.47 -2.13 13.44
CA HIS A 20 -2.34 -1.24 12.68
C HIS A 20 -3.49 -1.99 12.01
N PRO A 21 -4.32 -2.69 12.82
CA PRO A 21 -5.40 -3.49 12.23
C PRO A 21 -6.44 -2.67 11.47
N LYS A 22 -6.70 -1.43 11.91
CA LYS A 22 -7.67 -0.57 11.22
C LYS A 22 -7.17 -0.16 9.85
N PHE A 23 -5.86 0.03 9.71
CA PHE A 23 -5.28 0.38 8.43
C PHE A 23 -5.42 -0.78 7.45
N ILE A 24 -5.19 -2.00 7.92
CA ILE A 24 -5.33 -3.20 7.08
C ILE A 24 -6.78 -3.37 6.62
N SER A 25 -7.73 -3.17 7.53
CA SER A 25 -9.14 -3.21 7.17
C SER A 25 -9.50 -2.14 6.15
N PHE A 26 -8.93 -0.96 6.32
CA PHE A 26 -9.12 0.15 5.39
C PHE A 26 -8.62 -0.23 3.99
N LEU A 27 -7.42 -0.79 3.90
CA LEU A 27 -6.85 -1.21 2.61
C LEU A 27 -7.73 -2.27 1.95
N ALA A 28 -8.17 -3.25 2.73
CA ALA A 28 -9.04 -4.30 2.21
C ALA A 28 -10.33 -3.72 1.63
N HIS A 29 -10.91 -2.74 2.34
CA HIS A 29 -12.12 -2.09 1.88
C HIS A 29 -11.87 -1.28 0.60
N VAL A 30 -10.79 -0.52 0.57
CA VAL A 30 -10.45 0.30 -0.61
C VAL A 30 -10.25 -0.58 -1.84
N PHE A 31 -9.52 -1.69 -1.68
CA PHE A 31 -9.20 -2.57 -2.80
C PHE A 31 -10.25 -3.64 -3.06
N SER A 32 -11.38 -3.61 -2.35
CA SER A 32 -12.51 -4.50 -2.65
C SER A 32 -13.15 -4.15 -4.00
N ARG A 33 -12.92 -2.94 -4.49
CA ARG A 33 -13.35 -2.51 -5.81
C ARG A 33 -12.15 -1.95 -6.56
N PRO A 34 -12.14 -2.06 -7.90
CA PRO A 34 -11.02 -1.51 -8.68
C PRO A 34 -10.86 -0.01 -8.48
N ILE A 35 -9.63 0.44 -8.40
CA ILE A 35 -9.30 1.85 -8.37
C ILE A 35 -9.45 2.39 -9.80
N LYS A 36 -10.17 3.46 -9.95
CA LYS A 36 -10.43 4.06 -11.26
C LYS A 36 -9.57 5.29 -11.48
N GLU A 37 -9.37 5.61 -12.73
CA GLU A 37 -8.74 6.88 -13.10
C GLU A 37 -9.56 8.03 -12.51
N GLY A 38 -8.89 9.04 -11.99
CA GLY A 38 -9.55 10.17 -11.35
C GLY A 38 -9.74 10.02 -9.86
N THR A 39 -9.44 8.83 -9.31
CA THR A 39 -9.47 8.64 -7.87
C THR A 39 -8.43 9.53 -7.21
N VAL A 40 -8.79 10.18 -6.11
CA VAL A 40 -7.86 11.02 -5.36
C VAL A 40 -7.46 10.29 -4.10
N ILE A 41 -6.16 10.20 -3.88
CA ILE A 41 -5.60 9.61 -2.65
C ILE A 41 -4.91 10.74 -1.89
N GLU A 42 -5.35 10.97 -0.65
CA GLU A 42 -4.77 12.02 0.17
C GLU A 42 -3.87 11.44 1.24
N PHE A 43 -2.79 12.14 1.51
CA PHE A 43 -1.82 11.77 2.53
C PHE A 43 -1.72 12.92 3.52
N ILE A 44 -1.81 12.62 4.80
CA ILE A 44 -1.64 13.60 5.85
C ILE A 44 -0.66 13.03 6.86
N VAL A 45 0.41 13.77 7.12
CA VAL A 45 1.42 13.37 8.10
C VAL A 45 1.48 14.43 9.19
N THR A 46 1.24 14.01 10.40
CA THR A 46 1.31 14.93 11.56
C THR A 46 2.35 14.39 12.54
N ARG A 47 3.43 15.12 12.71
CA ARG A 47 4.44 14.78 13.73
C ARG A 47 4.03 15.36 15.05
N PRO A 48 4.45 14.75 16.17
CA PRO A 48 4.11 15.29 17.49
C PRO A 48 4.54 16.75 17.62
N GLY A 49 3.58 17.62 17.98
CA GLY A 49 3.87 19.03 18.19
C GLY A 49 4.06 19.87 16.94
N GLU A 50 3.81 19.32 15.77
CA GLU A 50 3.98 20.04 14.50
C GLU A 50 2.67 20.13 13.73
N GLU A 51 2.63 21.06 12.80
CA GLU A 51 1.48 21.22 11.93
C GLU A 51 1.42 20.07 10.92
N PRO A 52 0.21 19.66 10.52
CA PRO A 52 0.06 18.61 9.52
C PRO A 52 0.64 19.02 8.17
N ILE A 53 1.23 18.06 7.50
CA ILE A 53 1.69 18.23 6.12
C ILE A 53 0.81 17.31 5.27
N SER A 54 0.21 17.85 4.22
CA SER A 54 -0.67 17.07 3.37
C SER A 54 -0.27 17.15 1.92
N ALA A 55 -0.58 16.08 1.20
CA ALA A 55 -0.39 16.01 -0.23
C ALA A 55 -1.46 15.09 -0.80
N ASN A 56 -1.67 15.15 -2.09
CA ASN A 56 -2.57 14.21 -2.73
C ASN A 56 -2.06 13.84 -4.09
N ILE A 57 -2.53 12.70 -4.59
CA ILE A 57 -2.29 12.29 -5.96
C ILE A 57 -3.65 11.99 -6.59
N LYS A 58 -3.75 12.31 -7.87
CA LYS A 58 -4.91 11.94 -8.66
C LYS A 58 -4.49 10.80 -9.57
N VAL A 59 -5.12 9.65 -9.40
CA VAL A 59 -4.75 8.44 -10.13
C VAL A 59 -4.94 8.65 -11.62
N GLN A 60 -3.91 8.40 -12.40
CA GLN A 60 -3.93 8.50 -13.85
C GLN A 60 -3.90 7.11 -14.46
N GLN A 61 -4.20 7.05 -15.75
CA GLN A 61 -4.20 5.77 -16.46
C GLN A 61 -2.85 5.06 -16.35
N SER A 62 -1.76 5.80 -16.45
CA SER A 62 -0.43 5.21 -16.32
C SER A 62 -0.17 4.60 -14.94
N ASP A 63 -0.81 5.16 -13.91
CA ASP A 63 -0.69 4.61 -12.56
C ASP A 63 -1.39 3.25 -12.47
N LEU A 64 -2.53 3.14 -13.15
CA LEU A 64 -3.28 1.87 -13.18
C LEU A 64 -2.49 0.79 -13.91
N GLU A 65 -1.80 1.16 -14.98
CA GLU A 65 -0.95 0.25 -15.71
C GLU A 65 0.19 -0.25 -14.84
N LEU A 66 0.77 0.64 -14.04
CA LEU A 66 1.83 0.27 -13.12
C LEU A 66 1.33 -0.73 -12.07
N LEU A 67 0.13 -0.50 -11.52
CA LEU A 67 -0.47 -1.42 -10.57
C LEU A 67 -0.69 -2.79 -11.17
N SER A 68 -1.12 -2.81 -12.43
CA SER A 68 -1.33 -4.07 -13.15
C SER A 68 -0.02 -4.85 -13.28
N GLU A 69 1.06 -4.16 -13.61
CA GLU A 69 2.38 -4.77 -13.71
C GLU A 69 2.84 -5.33 -12.37
N LEU A 70 2.60 -4.61 -11.29
CA LEU A 70 2.96 -5.07 -9.95
C LEU A 70 2.19 -6.33 -9.57
N LYS A 71 0.92 -6.40 -9.94
CA LYS A 71 0.11 -7.58 -9.67
C LYS A 71 0.65 -8.80 -10.42
N GLU A 72 1.10 -8.61 -11.64
CA GLU A 72 1.68 -9.70 -12.42
C GLU A 72 2.97 -10.23 -11.80
N LEU A 73 3.82 -9.33 -11.32
CA LEU A 73 5.03 -9.73 -10.62
C LEU A 73 4.71 -10.54 -9.37
N THR A 74 3.67 -10.15 -8.65
CA THR A 74 3.25 -10.84 -7.46
C THR A 74 2.77 -12.26 -7.77
N LYS A 75 2.05 -12.42 -8.87
CA LYS A 75 1.58 -13.73 -9.30
C LYS A 75 2.74 -14.64 -9.68
N GLN A 76 3.76 -14.09 -10.30
CA GLN A 76 4.92 -14.89 -10.71
C GLN A 76 5.71 -15.42 -9.54
N LYS A 77 5.60 -14.81 -8.40
CA LYS A 77 6.31 -15.26 -7.20
C LYS A 77 5.77 -16.55 -6.61
N ASN A 78 4.66 -17.01 -7.09
CA ASN A 78 4.03 -18.23 -6.59
C ASN A 78 4.62 -19.49 -7.23
N LEU A 79 5.70 -19.33 -7.88
CA LEU A 79 6.38 -20.45 -8.51
C LEU A 79 7.05 -21.33 -7.50
#